data_691f4d7107a46b9eff3e48d5dcfdce19
#
_entry.id   691f4d7107a46b9eff3e48d5dcfdce19
#
_cell.length_a   1.000
_cell.length_b   1.000
_cell.length_c   1.000
_cell.angle_alpha   90.00
_cell.angle_beta   90.00
_cell.angle_gamma   90.00
#
_symmetry.space_group_name_H-M   'P 1'
#
loop_
_entity.id
_entity.type
_entity.pdbx_description
1 polymer ?
#
loop_
_entity_poly.entity_id
_entity_poly.type
_entity_poly.pdbx_seq_one_letter_code
_entity_poly.pdbx_strand_id
1 'polypeptide(L)'
;YNLYHYLSSLNCKVDVFRNDKIGAVKIKKEKYKKIVISPGPGNPTEAGNCLKIVNQFYKSIPIFGVCLGHQVIGQVFNSKIVNAKKIMHGKTSVIKHTGEGIFKGIKKKIFATRYHSLVIDRKTISKDLIITAETDDKVIMGVMHKQYNVHGVQFHPESIKTPEGFKLLKNYLKL
;
A
#
# COMPACT_ATOMS: atom_id res chain seq x y z
N TYR A 1 -8.17 -0.45 -12.61
CA TYR A 1 -8.04 0.97 -13.07
C TYR A 1 -8.58 2.01 -12.07
N ASN A 2 -9.26 1.64 -10.98
CA ASN A 2 -9.83 2.62 -10.03
C ASN A 2 -8.74 3.52 -9.39
N LEU A 3 -7.59 2.98 -8.98
CA LEU A 3 -6.46 3.80 -8.49
C LEU A 3 -5.99 4.82 -9.53
N TYR A 4 -5.91 4.44 -10.81
CA TYR A 4 -5.56 5.35 -11.89
C TYR A 4 -6.56 6.52 -11.97
N HIS A 5 -7.87 6.23 -11.95
CA HIS A 5 -8.91 7.26 -12.00
C HIS A 5 -8.84 8.22 -10.80
N TYR A 6 -8.65 7.68 -9.59
CA TYR A 6 -8.51 8.52 -8.39
C TYR A 6 -7.27 9.42 -8.46
N LEU A 7 -6.12 8.88 -8.86
CA LEU A 7 -4.89 9.69 -8.97
C LEU A 7 -4.99 10.73 -10.09
N SER A 8 -5.59 10.38 -11.22
CA SER A 8 -5.83 11.32 -12.34
C SER A 8 -6.78 12.45 -11.93
N SER A 9 -7.82 12.15 -11.14
CA SER A 9 -8.75 13.18 -10.62
C SER A 9 -8.09 14.12 -9.60
N LEU A 10 -6.94 13.76 -9.06
CA LEU A 10 -6.08 14.60 -8.22
C LEU A 10 -5.04 15.41 -9.02
N ASN A 11 -5.26 15.57 -10.33
CA ASN A 11 -4.39 16.30 -11.27
C ASN A 11 -2.97 15.71 -11.37
N CYS A 12 -2.83 14.39 -11.19
CA CYS A 12 -1.56 13.72 -11.42
C CYS A 12 -1.46 13.22 -12.86
N LYS A 13 -0.31 13.42 -13.50
CA LYS A 13 0.05 12.67 -14.70
C LYS A 13 0.45 11.26 -14.27
N VAL A 14 -0.31 10.25 -14.69
CA VAL A 14 -0.15 8.86 -14.24
C VAL A 14 0.16 7.98 -15.45
N ASP A 15 1.29 7.30 -15.40
CA ASP A 15 1.64 6.24 -16.34
C ASP A 15 1.39 4.88 -15.67
N VAL A 16 0.70 3.99 -16.36
CA VAL A 16 0.36 2.65 -15.86
C VAL A 16 1.19 1.61 -16.60
N PHE A 17 1.84 0.75 -15.84
CA PHE A 17 2.64 -0.35 -16.36
C PHE A 17 2.23 -1.67 -15.74
N ARG A 18 2.32 -2.73 -16.51
CA ARG A 18 2.28 -4.07 -15.96
C ARG A 18 3.55 -4.32 -15.14
N ASN A 19 3.39 -5.03 -14.02
CA ASN A 19 4.46 -5.33 -13.06
C ASN A 19 5.67 -6.07 -13.68
N ASP A 20 5.46 -6.80 -14.77
CA ASP A 20 6.48 -7.54 -15.52
C ASP A 20 7.14 -6.72 -16.65
N LYS A 21 6.56 -5.58 -17.03
CA LYS A 21 7.01 -4.75 -18.17
C LYS A 21 7.74 -3.47 -17.78
N ILE A 22 7.80 -3.13 -16.49
CA ILE A 22 8.55 -1.98 -16.01
C ILE A 22 9.76 -2.43 -15.19
N GLY A 23 10.90 -1.79 -15.42
CA GLY A 23 12.13 -2.01 -14.66
C GLY A 23 12.76 -0.69 -14.20
N ALA A 24 13.79 -0.81 -13.38
CA ALA A 24 14.49 0.31 -12.78
C ALA A 24 15.05 1.32 -13.77
N VAL A 25 15.56 0.85 -14.92
CA VAL A 25 16.12 1.71 -15.96
C VAL A 25 15.08 2.71 -16.46
N LYS A 26 13.86 2.25 -16.76
CA LYS A 26 12.78 3.11 -17.23
C LYS A 26 12.34 4.07 -16.14
N ILE A 27 12.19 3.62 -14.89
CA ILE A 27 11.81 4.47 -13.75
C ILE A 27 12.79 5.63 -13.59
N LYS A 28 14.10 5.37 -13.66
CA LYS A 28 15.15 6.40 -13.59
C LYS A 28 15.11 7.36 -14.76
N LYS A 29 14.98 6.82 -15.99
CA LYS A 29 14.96 7.62 -17.24
C LYS A 29 13.80 8.61 -17.24
N GLU A 30 12.60 8.16 -16.90
CA GLU A 30 11.38 8.97 -16.93
C GLU A 30 11.23 9.91 -15.70
N LYS A 31 12.15 9.82 -14.72
CA LYS A 31 12.22 10.70 -13.53
C LYS A 31 10.90 10.76 -12.74
N TYR A 32 10.23 9.62 -12.55
CA TYR A 32 9.01 9.56 -11.77
C TYR A 32 9.20 10.11 -10.35
N LYS A 33 8.23 10.90 -9.90
CA LYS A 33 8.26 11.54 -8.58
C LYS A 33 7.67 10.65 -7.47
N LYS A 34 6.82 9.69 -7.85
CA LYS A 34 6.14 8.78 -6.92
C LYS A 34 5.88 7.44 -7.59
N ILE A 35 5.83 6.38 -6.80
CA ILE A 35 5.53 5.03 -7.26
C ILE A 35 4.33 4.51 -6.48
N VAL A 36 3.33 3.99 -7.20
CA VAL A 36 2.20 3.29 -6.60
C VAL A 36 2.21 1.84 -7.08
N ILE A 37 2.22 0.90 -6.13
CA ILE A 37 2.07 -0.53 -6.41
C ILE A 37 0.63 -0.91 -6.13
N SER A 38 -0.09 -1.22 -7.20
CA SER A 38 -1.52 -1.52 -7.17
C SER A 38 -1.82 -2.91 -6.60
N PRO A 39 -3.10 -3.18 -6.26
CA PRO A 39 -3.57 -4.55 -6.03
C PRO A 39 -3.29 -5.47 -7.20
N GLY A 40 -3.10 -6.73 -6.90
CA GLY A 40 -2.90 -7.78 -7.89
C GLY A 40 -3.17 -9.17 -7.32
N PRO A 41 -3.24 -10.20 -8.17
CA PRO A 41 -3.40 -11.59 -7.74
C PRO A 41 -2.11 -12.17 -7.17
N GLY A 42 -2.22 -13.34 -6.54
CA GLY A 42 -1.08 -14.11 -6.04
C GLY A 42 -0.46 -13.52 -4.77
N ASN A 43 0.84 -13.64 -4.68
CA ASN A 43 1.64 -13.20 -3.54
C ASN A 43 2.80 -12.29 -4.00
N PRO A 44 3.54 -11.63 -3.08
CA PRO A 44 4.61 -10.71 -3.46
C PRO A 44 5.72 -11.32 -4.32
N THR A 45 6.04 -12.61 -4.19
CA THR A 45 7.08 -13.26 -5.00
C THR A 45 6.66 -13.44 -6.45
N GLU A 46 5.35 -13.47 -6.72
CA GLU A 46 4.75 -13.56 -8.04
C GLU A 46 4.40 -12.18 -8.63
N ALA A 47 4.69 -11.11 -7.89
CA ALA A 47 4.38 -9.74 -8.29
C ALA A 47 5.37 -9.14 -9.32
N GLY A 48 5.99 -9.94 -10.15
CA GLY A 48 6.92 -9.50 -11.18
C GLY A 48 8.10 -8.69 -10.61
N ASN A 49 8.29 -7.47 -11.09
CA ASN A 49 9.40 -6.61 -10.67
C ASN A 49 9.11 -5.80 -9.38
N CYS A 50 7.95 -5.95 -8.75
CA CYS A 50 7.54 -5.09 -7.63
C CYS A 50 8.51 -5.12 -6.45
N LEU A 51 8.99 -6.31 -6.03
CA LEU A 51 9.98 -6.44 -4.95
C LEU A 51 11.28 -5.68 -5.28
N LYS A 52 11.79 -5.85 -6.50
CA LYS A 52 13.01 -5.19 -6.97
C LYS A 52 12.84 -3.67 -7.01
N ILE A 53 11.68 -3.19 -7.48
CA ILE A 53 11.37 -1.76 -7.55
C ILE A 53 11.34 -1.15 -6.16
N VAL A 54 10.62 -1.74 -5.21
CA VAL A 54 10.58 -1.22 -3.83
C VAL A 54 11.97 -1.20 -3.24
N ASN A 55 12.71 -2.31 -3.30
CA ASN A 55 14.06 -2.42 -2.75
C ASN A 55 15.03 -1.38 -3.34
N GLN A 56 14.90 -1.07 -4.62
CA GLN A 56 15.80 -0.14 -5.30
C GLN A 56 15.46 1.33 -5.06
N PHE A 57 14.18 1.67 -4.89
CA PHE A 57 13.73 3.07 -4.91
C PHE A 57 13.22 3.59 -3.57
N TYR A 58 13.05 2.77 -2.53
CA TYR A 58 12.45 3.20 -1.27
C TYR A 58 13.17 4.37 -0.58
N LYS A 59 14.47 4.56 -0.83
CA LYS A 59 15.26 5.67 -0.28
C LYS A 59 15.13 6.98 -1.08
N SER A 60 14.74 6.90 -2.34
CA SER A 60 14.83 8.02 -3.29
C SER A 60 13.50 8.49 -3.87
N ILE A 61 12.49 7.63 -3.88
CA ILE A 61 11.18 7.94 -4.44
C ILE A 61 10.10 7.51 -3.45
N PRO A 62 9.15 8.37 -3.08
CA PRO A 62 8.00 7.97 -2.26
C PRO A 62 7.23 6.81 -2.90
N ILE A 63 6.92 5.79 -2.09
CA ILE A 63 6.24 4.57 -2.54
C ILE A 63 4.96 4.35 -1.75
N PHE A 64 3.87 4.04 -2.46
CA PHE A 64 2.61 3.63 -1.86
C PHE A 64 2.18 2.25 -2.38
N GLY A 65 1.97 1.31 -1.48
CA GLY A 65 1.51 -0.03 -1.78
C GLY A 65 0.07 -0.27 -1.34
N VAL A 66 -0.78 -0.79 -2.23
CA VAL A 66 -2.16 -1.14 -1.95
C VAL A 66 -2.36 -2.65 -2.07
N CYS A 67 -2.90 -3.28 -1.06
CA CYS A 67 -3.20 -4.72 -0.98
C CYS A 67 -1.94 -5.57 -1.27
N LEU A 68 -1.77 -6.11 -2.46
CA LEU A 68 -0.53 -6.81 -2.86
C LEU A 68 0.70 -5.89 -2.69
N GLY A 69 0.59 -4.61 -3.05
CA GLY A 69 1.68 -3.64 -2.89
C GLY A 69 2.08 -3.42 -1.43
N HIS A 70 1.14 -3.45 -0.49
CA HIS A 70 1.40 -3.43 0.95
C HIS A 70 2.18 -4.67 1.41
N GLN A 71 1.81 -5.85 0.90
CA GLN A 71 2.50 -7.10 1.19
C GLN A 71 3.92 -7.11 0.60
N VAL A 72 4.09 -6.57 -0.62
CA VAL A 72 5.41 -6.36 -1.25
C VAL A 72 6.30 -5.51 -0.34
N ILE A 73 5.80 -4.39 0.19
CA ILE A 73 6.52 -3.55 1.15
C ILE A 73 6.89 -4.38 2.39
N GLY A 74 5.94 -5.08 2.99
CA GLY A 74 6.21 -5.95 4.14
C GLY A 74 7.35 -6.94 3.88
N GLN A 75 7.32 -7.62 2.74
CA GLN A 75 8.32 -8.63 2.39
C GLN A 75 9.70 -8.02 2.08
N VAL A 76 9.78 -6.88 1.41
CA VAL A 76 11.05 -6.17 1.15
C VAL A 76 11.76 -5.82 2.45
N PHE A 77 11.01 -5.46 3.48
CA PHE A 77 11.55 -5.18 4.81
C PHE A 77 11.56 -6.41 5.74
N ASN A 78 11.61 -7.63 5.17
CA ASN A 78 11.79 -8.92 5.88
C ASN A 78 10.63 -9.33 6.81
N SER A 79 9.43 -8.77 6.63
CA SER A 79 8.23 -9.30 7.27
C SER A 79 7.70 -10.50 6.49
N LYS A 80 7.22 -11.53 7.17
CA LYS A 80 6.58 -12.69 6.52
C LYS A 80 5.16 -12.36 6.06
N ILE A 81 4.79 -12.91 4.93
CA ILE A 81 3.42 -12.86 4.40
C ILE A 81 2.80 -14.24 4.63
N VAL A 82 1.66 -14.26 5.31
CA VAL A 82 0.99 -15.49 5.73
C VAL A 82 -0.48 -15.46 5.37
N ASN A 83 -1.12 -16.62 5.40
CA ASN A 83 -2.57 -16.72 5.23
C ASN A 83 -3.31 -15.96 6.32
N ALA A 84 -4.29 -15.18 5.94
CA ALA A 84 -5.21 -14.54 6.87
C ALA A 84 -6.08 -15.60 7.57
N LYS A 85 -6.39 -15.40 8.85
CA LYS A 85 -7.32 -16.26 9.57
C LYS A 85 -8.73 -16.29 8.95
N LYS A 86 -9.11 -15.21 8.30
CA LYS A 86 -10.38 -15.08 7.55
C LYS A 86 -10.10 -14.49 6.18
N ILE A 87 -10.59 -15.16 5.15
CA ILE A 87 -10.54 -14.63 3.77
C ILE A 87 -11.56 -13.50 3.68
N MET A 88 -11.11 -12.35 3.16
CA MET A 88 -11.94 -11.17 2.96
C MET A 88 -12.17 -10.96 1.46
N HIS A 89 -13.44 -10.87 1.08
CA HIS A 89 -13.82 -10.64 -0.31
C HIS A 89 -14.97 -9.61 -0.37
N GLY A 90 -14.65 -8.36 -0.70
CA GLY A 90 -15.61 -7.27 -0.82
C GLY A 90 -16.29 -6.84 0.48
N LYS A 91 -15.78 -7.28 1.62
CA LYS A 91 -16.32 -6.93 2.95
C LYS A 91 -15.68 -5.66 3.47
N THR A 92 -16.47 -4.81 4.10
CA THR A 92 -15.96 -3.64 4.83
C THR A 92 -15.60 -4.04 6.26
N SER A 93 -14.58 -3.38 6.79
CA SER A 93 -14.18 -3.52 8.20
C SER A 93 -13.91 -2.14 8.79
N VAL A 94 -14.10 -2.03 10.10
CA VAL A 94 -13.63 -0.88 10.87
C VAL A 94 -12.12 -1.01 11.03
N ILE A 95 -11.40 0.05 10.68
CA ILE A 95 -9.95 0.14 10.78
C ILE A 95 -9.61 1.29 11.71
N LYS A 96 -8.82 1.02 12.73
CA LYS A 96 -8.22 2.00 13.63
C LYS A 96 -6.83 2.36 13.12
N HIS A 97 -6.46 3.63 13.18
CA HIS A 97 -5.16 4.09 12.71
C HIS A 97 -4.54 5.12 13.66
N THR A 98 -3.23 5.32 13.55
CA THR A 98 -2.44 6.22 14.40
C THR A 98 -2.67 7.70 14.11
N GLY A 99 -3.14 8.05 12.92
CA GLY A 99 -3.23 9.43 12.43
C GLY A 99 -1.96 9.94 11.78
N GLU A 100 -0.94 9.09 11.63
CA GLU A 100 0.36 9.46 11.06
C GLU A 100 0.44 9.20 9.55
N GLY A 101 1.40 9.83 8.90
CA GLY A 101 1.67 9.66 7.47
C GLY A 101 0.42 9.95 6.62
N ILE A 102 0.02 8.98 5.81
CA ILE A 102 -1.16 9.10 4.94
C ILE A 102 -2.48 9.24 5.69
N PHE A 103 -2.54 8.92 6.98
CA PHE A 103 -3.74 9.03 7.82
C PHE A 103 -3.91 10.40 8.48
N LYS A 104 -3.01 11.35 8.22
CA LYS A 104 -3.06 12.70 8.82
C LYS A 104 -4.38 13.40 8.52
N GLY A 105 -5.04 13.88 9.59
CA GLY A 105 -6.31 14.59 9.48
C GLY A 105 -7.51 13.73 9.06
N ILE A 106 -7.40 12.41 9.16
CA ILE A 106 -8.50 11.46 8.97
C ILE A 106 -9.07 11.06 10.34
N LYS A 107 -10.37 10.79 10.41
CA LYS A 107 -11.03 10.32 11.65
C LYS A 107 -10.35 9.04 12.14
N LYS A 108 -10.13 8.90 13.46
CA LYS A 108 -9.40 7.77 14.09
C LYS A 108 -9.89 6.37 13.70
N LYS A 109 -11.14 6.25 13.27
CA LYS A 109 -11.74 5.00 12.77
C LYS A 109 -12.31 5.26 11.40
N ILE A 110 -12.02 4.39 10.46
CA ILE A 110 -12.54 4.44 9.10
C ILE A 110 -13.18 3.10 8.72
N PHE A 111 -14.12 3.14 7.78
CA PHE A 111 -14.60 1.94 7.11
C PHE A 111 -13.80 1.73 5.83
N ALA A 112 -13.30 0.52 5.59
CA ALA A 112 -12.56 0.22 4.38
C ALA A 112 -12.85 -1.17 3.83
N THR A 113 -12.85 -1.26 2.51
CA THR A 113 -13.10 -2.50 1.78
C THR A 113 -11.84 -3.36 1.75
N ARG A 114 -12.03 -4.65 1.96
CA ARG A 114 -10.96 -5.66 1.98
C ARG A 114 -11.21 -6.76 0.96
N TYR A 115 -10.16 -7.13 0.21
CA TYR A 115 -10.13 -8.23 -0.77
C TYR A 115 -8.79 -8.97 -0.63
N HIS A 116 -8.59 -9.72 0.44
CA HIS A 116 -7.30 -10.40 0.64
C HIS A 116 -7.45 -11.72 1.40
N SER A 117 -6.61 -12.68 1.04
CA SER A 117 -6.39 -13.95 1.74
C SER A 117 -5.03 -13.99 2.44
N LEU A 118 -4.13 -13.07 2.13
CA LEU A 118 -2.81 -12.95 2.71
C LEU A 118 -2.69 -11.67 3.52
N VAL A 119 -1.81 -11.68 4.53
CA VAL A 119 -1.52 -10.55 5.42
C VAL A 119 -0.06 -10.54 5.83
N ILE A 120 0.45 -9.39 6.26
CA ILE A 120 1.73 -9.31 6.96
C ILE A 120 1.57 -9.98 8.34
N ASP A 121 2.45 -10.94 8.65
CA ASP A 121 2.48 -11.58 9.95
C ASP A 121 2.99 -10.60 11.02
N ARG A 122 2.11 -10.29 11.97
CA ARG A 122 2.41 -9.38 13.09
C ARG A 122 3.63 -9.81 13.91
N LYS A 123 3.87 -11.13 14.03
CA LYS A 123 4.99 -11.67 14.80
C LYS A 123 6.35 -11.40 14.16
N THR A 124 6.34 -11.11 12.86
CA THR A 124 7.55 -10.92 12.07
C THR A 124 7.66 -9.50 11.50
N ILE A 125 6.82 -8.56 11.97
CA ILE A 125 6.88 -7.19 11.48
C ILE A 125 8.29 -6.62 11.63
N SER A 126 8.80 -6.05 10.54
CA SER A 126 10.14 -5.48 10.51
C SER A 126 10.32 -4.36 11.53
N LYS A 127 11.50 -4.28 12.13
CA LYS A 127 11.89 -3.14 12.98
C LYS A 127 11.94 -1.79 12.24
N ASP A 128 12.03 -1.82 10.92
CA ASP A 128 12.07 -0.63 10.06
C ASP A 128 10.67 -0.12 9.70
N LEU A 129 9.63 -0.90 10.01
CA LEU A 129 8.23 -0.55 9.75
C LEU A 129 7.49 -0.17 11.04
N ILE A 130 6.57 0.78 10.91
CA ILE A 130 5.60 1.16 11.94
C ILE A 130 4.23 0.68 11.46
N ILE A 131 3.47 0.01 12.34
CA ILE A 131 2.07 -0.32 12.08
C ILE A 131 1.26 0.95 12.27
N THR A 132 0.66 1.45 11.20
CA THR A 132 -0.13 2.69 11.20
C THR A 132 -1.63 2.46 11.23
N ALA A 133 -2.08 1.26 10.89
CA ALA A 133 -3.49 0.89 10.94
C ALA A 133 -3.69 -0.60 11.21
N GLU A 134 -4.76 -0.92 11.92
CA GLU A 134 -5.14 -2.31 12.25
C GLU A 134 -6.65 -2.47 12.43
N THR A 135 -7.13 -3.69 12.31
CA THR A 135 -8.48 -4.10 12.71
C THR A 135 -8.54 -4.43 14.20
N ASP A 136 -9.74 -4.59 14.77
CA ASP A 136 -9.91 -4.98 16.18
C ASP A 136 -9.30 -6.36 16.48
N ASP A 137 -9.34 -7.28 15.53
CA ASP A 137 -8.70 -8.61 15.61
C ASP A 137 -7.19 -8.59 15.27
N LYS A 138 -6.59 -7.38 15.30
CA LYS A 138 -5.15 -7.17 15.19
C LYS A 138 -4.52 -7.53 13.85
N VAL A 139 -5.29 -7.60 12.79
CA VAL A 139 -4.74 -7.72 11.44
C VAL A 139 -4.14 -6.38 11.02
N ILE A 140 -2.89 -6.39 10.54
CA ILE A 140 -2.19 -5.19 10.07
C ILE A 140 -2.86 -4.68 8.80
N MET A 141 -3.36 -3.45 8.85
CA MET A 141 -4.06 -2.78 7.76
C MET A 141 -3.29 -1.61 7.17
N GLY A 142 -2.24 -1.16 7.84
CA GLY A 142 -1.38 -0.10 7.36
C GLY A 142 0.01 -0.20 7.95
N VAL A 143 1.02 0.11 7.13
CA VAL A 143 2.42 0.24 7.56
C VAL A 143 3.04 1.50 6.94
N MET A 144 4.04 2.05 7.61
CA MET A 144 4.95 3.04 7.04
C MET A 144 6.38 2.74 7.44
N HIS A 145 7.33 3.13 6.61
CA HIS A 145 8.75 3.05 6.95
C HIS A 145 9.13 4.17 7.92
N LYS A 146 10.01 3.89 8.88
CA LYS A 146 10.42 4.84 9.94
C LYS A 146 11.13 6.09 9.42
N GLN A 147 11.88 5.98 8.32
CA GLN A 147 12.76 7.03 7.81
C GLN A 147 12.40 7.51 6.41
N TYR A 148 11.79 6.68 5.59
CA TYR A 148 11.54 6.97 4.18
C TYR A 148 10.05 7.05 3.89
N ASN A 149 9.67 7.79 2.86
CA ASN A 149 8.27 7.95 2.43
C ASN A 149 7.76 6.68 1.74
N VAL A 150 7.67 5.59 2.50
CA VAL A 150 7.11 4.31 2.05
C VAL A 150 5.90 3.99 2.92
N HIS A 151 4.76 3.85 2.30
CA HIS A 151 3.48 3.58 2.95
C HIS A 151 2.76 2.42 2.30
N GLY A 152 2.07 1.62 3.07
CA GLY A 152 1.27 0.52 2.55
C GLY A 152 -0.05 0.39 3.29
N VAL A 153 -1.12 0.06 2.55
CA VAL A 153 -2.43 -0.29 3.12
C VAL A 153 -2.92 -1.62 2.58
N GLN A 154 -3.42 -2.50 3.45
CA GLN A 154 -3.95 -3.81 3.08
C GLN A 154 -5.35 -3.71 2.47
N PHE A 155 -6.11 -2.68 2.82
CA PHE A 155 -7.43 -2.40 2.28
C PHE A 155 -7.36 -1.63 0.96
N HIS A 156 -8.52 -1.42 0.33
CA HIS A 156 -8.65 -0.77 -0.97
C HIS A 156 -9.15 0.68 -0.82
N PRO A 157 -8.25 1.67 -0.84
CA PRO A 157 -8.64 3.09 -0.75
C PRO A 157 -9.39 3.56 -1.99
N GLU A 158 -9.24 2.86 -3.13
CA GLU A 158 -9.92 3.16 -4.38
C GLU A 158 -11.36 2.60 -4.46
N SER A 159 -11.80 1.90 -3.43
CA SER A 159 -13.16 1.36 -3.38
C SER A 159 -14.15 2.45 -2.98
N ILE A 160 -15.30 2.51 -3.64
CA ILE A 160 -16.40 3.42 -3.29
C ILE A 160 -16.90 3.23 -1.85
N LYS A 161 -16.73 2.02 -1.29
CA LYS A 161 -17.07 1.69 0.10
C LYS A 161 -15.94 2.03 1.09
N THR A 162 -14.93 2.79 0.66
CA THR A 162 -13.86 3.34 1.50
C THR A 162 -13.94 4.87 1.42
N PRO A 163 -14.83 5.52 2.18
CA PRO A 163 -15.10 6.96 2.02
C PRO A 163 -13.88 7.85 2.18
N GLU A 164 -12.95 7.48 3.06
CA GLU A 164 -11.73 8.25 3.33
C GLU A 164 -10.60 7.96 2.31
N GLY A 165 -10.83 7.08 1.35
CA GLY A 165 -9.81 6.61 0.41
C GLY A 165 -9.21 7.72 -0.44
N PHE A 166 -10.04 8.64 -0.94
CA PHE A 166 -9.58 9.80 -1.70
C PHE A 166 -8.66 10.70 -0.89
N LYS A 167 -8.98 10.92 0.39
CA LYS A 167 -8.17 11.73 1.29
C LYS A 167 -6.83 11.06 1.62
N LEU A 168 -6.81 9.73 1.77
CA LEU A 168 -5.58 8.94 1.93
C LEU A 168 -4.64 9.13 0.73
N LEU A 169 -5.16 8.99 -0.48
CA LEU A 169 -4.39 9.19 -1.72
C LEU A 169 -3.89 10.63 -1.84
N LYS A 170 -4.74 11.61 -1.53
CA LYS A 170 -4.34 13.03 -1.51
C LYS A 170 -3.23 13.30 -0.49
N ASN A 171 -3.27 12.68 0.68
CA ASN A 171 -2.22 12.79 1.69
C ASN A 171 -0.90 12.20 1.18
N TYR A 172 -0.95 11.00 0.57
CA TYR A 172 0.24 10.40 -0.04
C TYR A 172 0.88 11.32 -1.10
N LEU A 173 0.08 11.97 -1.92
CA LEU A 173 0.60 12.87 -2.95
C LEU A 173 1.32 14.10 -2.38
N LYS A 174 1.06 14.47 -1.13
CA LYS A 174 1.71 15.60 -0.44
C LYS A 174 3.02 15.23 0.25
N LEU A 175 3.29 13.93 0.43
CA LEU A 175 4.55 13.43 0.96
C LEU A 175 5.64 13.44 -0.12
#